data_7e8a9bccaffbbc3636125f95b7be054d
#
_entry.id   7e8a9bccaffbbc3636125f95b7be054d
#
_cell.length_a   1.000
_cell.length_b   1.000
_cell.length_c   1.000
_cell.angle_alpha   90.00
_cell.angle_beta   90.00
_cell.angle_gamma   90.00
#
_symmetry.space_group_name_H-M   'P 1'
#
loop_
_entity.id
_entity.type
_entity.pdbx_description
1 polymer ?
#
loop_
_entity_poly.entity_id
_entity_poly.type
_entity_poly.pdbx_seq_one_letter_code
_entity_poly.pdbx_strand_id
1 'polypeptide(L)'
;MDNHCNLPTTDNTAQCATDKNAIRTSFAAVRARAAHETACKTALEASAKQPSSSGVPASTAPARAADAAPGDDIKQANYGKGRMCLFVTLGCAKNQVDTDRMRALLLASGFREAHNADDADVVLINTCSFLASATSESIDVTLDLAQEQQNGITTCPIIMCGCVPSRYGKALDGELPEVAAFVKANDEDGIIGVVCDVLGLEHPSFSFVEELTRRALRTKEATSAFVKISEGCSRMCAFCAIPHIRGPYASRPPQDILAEVDMLVDAGIHEIILIGQDTGIWGCDFKEPKTLAWLLQQVAHHVRGKQCWIRVLYLQPEGMTPELISTIRDTPEVLPYIDIPIQHCSERVLSRMGRTGSAQELHELFATLRREIPNMVLRTTGMVGFPGETAQEADELVDFFKAEEFDYMSVFSYSQEDGTTAARMRDQVSAQTKLERTQRLRDVAEELGFSATAKHVGEVVDVIIDSKDYNDDGSYELIGHAWFQAPDCDGAVHLPADAGEIGDVVRVRLVSSYCYELSATLLGSDDANHAHINTNE
;
A
#
# COMPACT_ATOMS: atom_id res chain seq x y z
N MET A 1 28.73 -26.89 -0.53
CA MET A 1 28.00 -27.73 -1.53
C MET A 1 27.31 -26.72 -2.43
N ASP A 2 27.85 -26.61 -3.64
CA ASP A 2 27.56 -25.53 -4.59
C ASP A 2 26.18 -25.72 -5.22
N ASN A 3 25.29 -24.77 -5.04
CA ASN A 3 24.06 -24.66 -5.83
C ASN A 3 24.18 -23.46 -6.79
N HIS A 4 24.71 -23.77 -7.99
CA HIS A 4 24.61 -22.88 -9.13
C HIS A 4 23.18 -22.86 -9.67
N CYS A 5 22.55 -21.70 -9.65
CA CYS A 5 21.27 -21.43 -10.29
C CYS A 5 21.50 -21.29 -11.80
N ASN A 6 21.23 -22.34 -12.57
CA ASN A 6 21.16 -22.29 -14.04
C ASN A 6 19.72 -21.97 -14.46
N LEU A 7 19.52 -20.79 -15.04
CA LEU A 7 18.26 -20.38 -15.68
C LEU A 7 18.23 -20.90 -17.14
N PRO A 8 17.13 -21.51 -17.60
CA PRO A 8 16.93 -21.80 -19.02
C PRO A 8 16.36 -20.56 -19.73
N THR A 9 17.01 -20.16 -20.80
CA THR A 9 16.51 -19.20 -21.78
C THR A 9 15.41 -19.85 -22.61
N THR A 10 14.16 -19.41 -22.49
CA THR A 10 13.07 -19.81 -23.39
C THR A 10 12.54 -18.64 -24.20
N ASP A 11 12.38 -18.90 -25.49
CA ASP A 11 11.96 -18.03 -26.56
C ASP A 11 10.50 -17.54 -26.37
N ASN A 12 10.30 -16.23 -26.27
CA ASN A 12 9.06 -15.59 -25.79
C ASN A 12 8.12 -15.08 -26.90
N THR A 13 8.28 -15.55 -28.16
CA THR A 13 7.53 -14.99 -29.31
C THR A 13 6.13 -15.57 -29.56
N ALA A 14 5.81 -16.74 -29.01
CA ALA A 14 4.49 -17.37 -29.18
C ALA A 14 3.42 -16.93 -28.13
N GLN A 15 3.83 -16.34 -27.03
CA GLN A 15 2.97 -15.96 -25.93
C GLN A 15 2.21 -14.63 -26.14
N CYS A 16 2.75 -13.78 -27.03
CA CYS A 16 2.20 -12.44 -27.29
C CYS A 16 0.87 -12.40 -28.08
N ALA A 17 0.48 -13.47 -28.76
CA ALA A 17 -0.72 -13.49 -29.62
C ALA A 17 -2.01 -13.91 -28.88
N THR A 18 -1.89 -14.76 -27.84
CA THR A 18 -3.04 -15.20 -27.01
C THR A 18 -3.47 -14.14 -26.00
N ASP A 19 -2.54 -13.32 -25.53
CA ASP A 19 -2.81 -12.27 -24.54
C ASP A 19 -3.64 -11.11 -25.13
N LYS A 20 -3.44 -10.77 -26.41
CA LYS A 20 -4.15 -9.66 -27.07
C LYS A 20 -5.66 -9.85 -27.18
N ASN A 21 -6.14 -11.08 -27.35
CA ASN A 21 -7.59 -11.33 -27.46
C ASN A 21 -8.27 -11.35 -26.08
N ALA A 22 -7.61 -11.85 -25.05
CA ALA A 22 -8.11 -11.82 -23.66
C ALA A 22 -8.20 -10.38 -23.14
N ILE A 23 -7.17 -9.57 -23.43
CA ILE A 23 -7.11 -8.15 -23.08
C ILE A 23 -8.24 -7.38 -23.78
N ARG A 24 -8.41 -7.53 -25.10
CA ARG A 24 -9.49 -6.87 -25.85
C ARG A 24 -10.87 -7.22 -25.31
N THR A 25 -11.10 -8.47 -24.91
CA THR A 25 -12.37 -8.92 -24.34
C THR A 25 -12.59 -8.31 -22.95
N SER A 26 -11.55 -8.21 -22.13
CA SER A 26 -11.60 -7.58 -20.80
C SER A 26 -11.89 -6.08 -20.90
N PHE A 27 -11.14 -5.35 -21.72
CA PHE A 27 -11.36 -3.90 -21.93
C PHE A 27 -12.70 -3.59 -22.60
N ALA A 28 -13.14 -4.40 -23.56
CA ALA A 28 -14.44 -4.22 -24.18
C ALA A 28 -15.59 -4.45 -23.18
N ALA A 29 -15.45 -5.41 -22.27
CA ALA A 29 -16.43 -5.68 -21.21
C ALA A 29 -16.48 -4.53 -20.19
N VAL A 30 -15.33 -3.98 -19.79
CA VAL A 30 -15.23 -2.81 -18.89
C VAL A 30 -15.85 -1.58 -19.54
N ARG A 31 -15.49 -1.25 -20.80
CA ARG A 31 -16.09 -0.13 -21.54
C ARG A 31 -17.61 -0.28 -21.73
N ALA A 32 -18.10 -1.49 -21.99
CA ALA A 32 -19.53 -1.74 -22.11
C ALA A 32 -20.26 -1.55 -20.77
N ARG A 33 -19.61 -1.89 -19.65
CA ARG A 33 -20.15 -1.72 -18.29
C ARG A 33 -20.19 -0.25 -17.90
N ALA A 34 -19.10 0.50 -18.09
CA ALA A 34 -19.04 1.93 -17.86
C ALA A 34 -20.08 2.70 -18.69
N ALA A 35 -20.25 2.36 -19.98
CA ALA A 35 -21.27 2.96 -20.83
C ALA A 35 -22.70 2.66 -20.33
N HIS A 36 -22.95 1.46 -19.79
CA HIS A 36 -24.24 1.08 -19.23
C HIS A 36 -24.51 1.80 -17.89
N GLU A 37 -23.53 1.95 -17.03
CA GLU A 37 -23.65 2.68 -15.75
C GLU A 37 -23.85 4.18 -15.97
N THR A 38 -23.17 4.77 -16.95
CA THR A 38 -23.38 6.17 -17.35
C THR A 38 -24.81 6.38 -17.90
N ALA A 39 -25.31 5.45 -18.73
CA ALA A 39 -26.67 5.51 -19.23
C ALA A 39 -27.70 5.38 -18.08
N CYS A 40 -27.43 4.55 -17.07
CA CYS A 40 -28.26 4.39 -15.89
C CYS A 40 -28.24 5.64 -14.97
N LYS A 41 -27.06 6.26 -14.76
CA LYS A 41 -26.93 7.54 -14.03
C LYS A 41 -27.69 8.67 -14.72
N THR A 42 -27.53 8.80 -16.03
CA THR A 42 -28.25 9.83 -16.83
C THR A 42 -29.76 9.63 -16.78
N ALA A 43 -30.24 8.39 -16.76
CA ALA A 43 -31.67 8.08 -16.62
C ALA A 43 -32.20 8.39 -15.21
N LEU A 44 -31.41 8.17 -14.16
CA LEU A 44 -31.73 8.51 -12.76
C LEU A 44 -31.72 10.05 -12.53
N GLU A 45 -30.76 10.78 -13.10
CA GLU A 45 -30.66 12.22 -13.00
C GLU A 45 -31.79 12.94 -13.78
N ALA A 46 -32.24 12.36 -14.88
CA ALA A 46 -33.42 12.85 -15.62
C ALA A 46 -34.72 12.70 -14.82
N SER A 47 -34.79 11.74 -13.90
CA SER A 47 -35.94 11.49 -13.00
C SER A 47 -35.93 12.36 -11.73
N ALA A 48 -34.81 13.01 -11.38
CA ALA A 48 -34.62 13.72 -10.11
C ALA A 48 -34.68 15.26 -10.19
N LYS A 49 -35.07 15.85 -11.34
CA LYS A 49 -35.18 17.30 -11.45
C LYS A 49 -36.47 17.85 -10.85
N GLN A 50 -36.43 18.13 -9.54
CA GLN A 50 -37.18 19.24 -8.93
C GLN A 50 -36.22 20.08 -8.06
N PRO A 51 -36.32 21.42 -8.06
CA PRO A 51 -35.32 22.31 -7.49
C PRO A 51 -35.54 22.54 -6.01
N SER A 52 -34.52 22.36 -5.18
CA SER A 52 -34.45 22.98 -3.86
C SER A 52 -33.12 23.72 -3.73
N SER A 53 -33.26 25.03 -3.67
CA SER A 53 -32.22 25.99 -3.37
C SER A 53 -31.85 25.96 -1.90
N SER A 54 -30.59 25.78 -1.56
CA SER A 54 -29.94 26.41 -0.43
C SER A 54 -28.42 26.27 -0.55
N GLY A 55 -27.77 27.38 -0.88
CA GLY A 55 -26.33 27.49 -0.89
C GLY A 55 -25.79 27.61 0.54
N VAL A 56 -24.73 26.87 0.80
CA VAL A 56 -23.86 27.07 1.96
C VAL A 56 -22.49 27.48 1.41
N PRO A 57 -21.89 28.59 1.90
CA PRO A 57 -20.61 29.06 1.38
C PRO A 57 -19.46 28.19 1.89
N ALA A 58 -18.56 27.86 0.98
CA ALA A 58 -17.30 27.18 1.27
C ALA A 58 -16.46 28.00 2.26
N SER A 59 -16.14 27.41 3.39
CA SER A 59 -15.22 27.94 4.38
C SER A 59 -13.80 27.78 3.87
N THR A 60 -13.13 28.89 3.57
CA THR A 60 -11.71 28.97 3.30
C THR A 60 -10.93 28.82 4.61
N ALA A 61 -10.34 27.66 4.84
CA ALA A 61 -9.29 27.51 5.84
C ALA A 61 -7.97 28.10 5.27
N PRO A 62 -7.21 28.86 6.08
CA PRO A 62 -5.95 29.42 5.60
C PRO A 62 -4.90 28.34 5.48
N ALA A 63 -4.36 28.17 4.27
CA ALA A 63 -3.17 27.38 4.02
C ALA A 63 -2.01 27.92 4.88
N ARG A 64 -1.54 27.14 5.84
CA ARG A 64 -0.24 27.36 6.45
C ARG A 64 0.82 26.91 5.44
N ALA A 65 1.64 27.86 5.02
CA ALA A 65 2.82 27.62 4.20
C ALA A 65 3.71 26.55 4.86
N ALA A 66 3.93 25.46 4.17
CA ALA A 66 4.98 24.51 4.50
C ALA A 66 6.31 25.12 4.02
N ASP A 67 6.96 25.90 4.87
CA ASP A 67 8.34 26.30 4.70
C ASP A 67 9.25 25.26 5.38
N ALA A 68 9.66 24.27 4.62
CA ALA A 68 10.91 23.54 4.86
C ALA A 68 11.70 23.59 3.55
N ALA A 69 12.60 24.55 3.44
CA ALA A 69 13.47 24.72 2.30
C ALA A 69 14.42 23.52 2.16
N PRO A 70 14.54 22.94 0.95
CA PRO A 70 15.71 22.12 0.62
C PRO A 70 16.93 23.03 0.59
N GLY A 71 18.07 22.51 1.04
CA GLY A 71 19.34 23.24 1.16
C GLY A 71 19.71 24.08 -0.08
N ASP A 72 20.28 25.21 0.17
CA ASP A 72 20.44 26.45 -0.60
C ASP A 72 21.22 26.40 -1.93
N ASP A 73 21.40 25.28 -2.63
CA ASP A 73 22.30 25.22 -3.81
C ASP A 73 21.66 24.82 -5.15
N ILE A 74 20.36 24.58 -5.22
CA ILE A 74 19.69 24.48 -6.52
C ILE A 74 18.95 25.80 -6.75
N LYS A 75 19.44 26.62 -7.69
CA LYS A 75 18.63 27.68 -8.30
C LYS A 75 17.29 27.05 -8.65
N GLN A 76 16.20 27.52 -8.06
CA GLN A 76 14.85 27.03 -8.27
C GLN A 76 14.61 26.91 -9.79
N ALA A 77 14.77 25.69 -10.29
CA ALA A 77 14.50 25.41 -11.69
C ALA A 77 12.98 25.47 -11.88
N ASN A 78 12.53 26.26 -12.81
CA ASN A 78 11.12 26.47 -13.09
C ASN A 78 10.75 25.90 -14.46
N TYR A 79 11.11 24.62 -14.68
CA TYR A 79 10.74 23.91 -15.91
C TYR A 79 9.22 23.74 -16.02
N GLY A 80 8.57 23.48 -14.91
CA GLY A 80 7.11 23.37 -14.82
C GLY A 80 6.34 24.68 -15.01
N LYS A 81 7.04 25.85 -14.92
CA LYS A 81 6.43 27.18 -15.10
C LYS A 81 5.17 27.40 -14.27
N GLY A 82 5.06 26.74 -13.11
CA GLY A 82 3.90 26.80 -12.22
C GLY A 82 2.69 26.04 -12.72
N ARG A 83 2.83 25.17 -13.73
CA ARG A 83 1.75 24.27 -14.18
C ARG A 83 1.30 23.35 -13.06
N MET A 84 0.02 23.07 -13.04
CA MET A 84 -0.66 22.32 -11.98
C MET A 84 -0.78 20.84 -12.33
N CYS A 85 -0.36 19.97 -11.42
CA CYS A 85 -0.46 18.51 -11.54
C CYS A 85 -1.44 17.97 -10.51
N LEU A 86 -2.47 17.23 -10.93
CA LEU A 86 -3.32 16.45 -10.04
C LEU A 86 -2.78 15.02 -9.95
N PHE A 87 -2.67 14.50 -8.73
CA PHE A 87 -2.24 13.13 -8.47
C PHE A 87 -3.41 12.31 -7.95
N VAL A 88 -3.72 11.22 -8.64
CA VAL A 88 -4.71 10.21 -8.23
C VAL A 88 -3.95 8.91 -7.98
N THR A 89 -3.97 8.41 -6.75
CA THR A 89 -3.28 7.17 -6.39
C THR A 89 -4.29 6.08 -6.10
N LEU A 90 -4.18 4.98 -6.84
CA LEU A 90 -5.00 3.79 -6.67
C LEU A 90 -4.11 2.61 -6.25
N GLY A 91 -4.66 1.71 -5.44
CA GLY A 91 -4.00 0.44 -5.11
C GLY A 91 -3.35 0.41 -3.74
N CYS A 92 -2.06 0.15 -3.63
CA CYS A 92 -1.39 -0.23 -2.39
C CYS A 92 -0.29 0.77 -1.96
N ALA A 93 0.27 0.56 -0.76
CA ALA A 93 1.36 1.35 -0.21
C ALA A 93 2.56 1.56 -1.17
N LYS A 94 2.86 0.56 -2.06
CA LYS A 94 3.93 0.73 -3.07
C LYS A 94 3.57 1.81 -4.09
N ASN A 95 2.30 1.85 -4.53
CA ASN A 95 1.81 2.90 -5.43
C ASN A 95 1.84 4.27 -4.75
N GLN A 96 1.54 4.33 -3.45
CA GLN A 96 1.66 5.57 -2.68
C GLN A 96 3.10 6.09 -2.72
N VAL A 97 4.09 5.24 -2.42
CA VAL A 97 5.52 5.60 -2.49
C VAL A 97 5.92 6.08 -3.88
N ASP A 98 5.43 5.40 -4.95
CA ASP A 98 5.72 5.80 -6.33
C ASP A 98 5.11 7.17 -6.64
N THR A 99 3.87 7.43 -6.21
CA THR A 99 3.22 8.75 -6.37
C THR A 99 3.96 9.85 -5.62
N ASP A 100 4.33 9.62 -4.35
CA ASP A 100 5.07 10.60 -3.54
C ASP A 100 6.42 10.93 -4.18
N ARG A 101 7.07 9.94 -4.78
CA ARG A 101 8.29 10.14 -5.55
C ARG A 101 8.07 11.01 -6.78
N MET A 102 7.08 10.67 -7.62
CA MET A 102 6.73 11.46 -8.81
C MET A 102 6.33 12.90 -8.44
N ARG A 103 5.51 13.05 -7.41
CA ARG A 103 5.09 14.36 -6.86
C ARG A 103 6.30 15.21 -6.46
N ALA A 104 7.20 14.65 -5.66
CA ALA A 104 8.39 15.36 -5.20
C ALA A 104 9.29 15.81 -6.35
N LEU A 105 9.51 14.97 -7.37
CA LEU A 105 10.29 15.29 -8.56
C LEU A 105 9.66 16.43 -9.37
N LEU A 106 8.33 16.41 -9.56
CA LEU A 106 7.61 17.44 -10.29
C LEU A 106 7.60 18.77 -9.53
N LEU A 107 7.33 18.76 -8.22
CA LEU A 107 7.37 19.97 -7.40
C LEU A 107 8.76 20.60 -7.38
N ALA A 108 9.83 19.79 -7.24
CA ALA A 108 11.21 20.25 -7.30
C ALA A 108 11.61 20.82 -8.69
N SER A 109 10.86 20.48 -9.74
CA SER A 109 11.04 20.97 -11.11
C SER A 109 10.19 22.21 -11.42
N GLY A 110 9.46 22.77 -10.42
CA GLY A 110 8.69 24.00 -10.56
C GLY A 110 7.24 23.80 -11.01
N PHE A 111 6.73 22.56 -10.97
CA PHE A 111 5.29 22.30 -11.02
C PHE A 111 4.63 22.62 -9.68
N ARG A 112 3.31 22.65 -9.66
CA ARG A 112 2.48 22.81 -8.45
C ARG A 112 1.47 21.69 -8.36
N GLU A 113 0.98 21.41 -7.18
CA GLU A 113 -0.09 20.44 -6.96
C GLU A 113 -1.47 21.08 -7.13
N ALA A 114 -2.36 20.41 -7.87
CA ALA A 114 -3.76 20.71 -7.98
C ALA A 114 -4.56 19.82 -7.01
N HIS A 115 -5.67 20.33 -6.51
CA HIS A 115 -6.57 19.58 -5.62
C HIS A 115 -7.81 19.03 -6.33
N ASN A 116 -8.06 19.45 -7.56
CA ASN A 116 -9.16 18.99 -8.39
C ASN A 116 -8.76 19.04 -9.88
N ALA A 117 -9.54 18.41 -10.74
CA ALA A 117 -9.27 18.33 -12.17
C ALA A 117 -9.47 19.66 -12.91
N ASP A 118 -10.33 20.54 -12.40
CA ASP A 118 -10.63 21.84 -13.04
C ASP A 118 -9.44 22.79 -12.97
N ASP A 119 -8.64 22.69 -11.90
CA ASP A 119 -7.45 23.52 -11.69
C ASP A 119 -6.18 22.87 -12.27
N ALA A 120 -6.24 21.64 -12.73
CA ALA A 120 -5.08 20.90 -13.21
C ALA A 120 -4.74 21.19 -14.68
N ASP A 121 -3.45 21.30 -14.99
CA ASP A 121 -2.93 21.27 -16.37
C ASP A 121 -2.68 19.83 -16.86
N VAL A 122 -2.49 18.88 -15.95
CA VAL A 122 -2.31 17.45 -16.23
C VAL A 122 -2.77 16.61 -15.04
N VAL A 123 -3.37 15.44 -15.30
CA VAL A 123 -3.72 14.45 -14.27
C VAL A 123 -2.80 13.24 -14.41
N LEU A 124 -2.19 12.84 -13.28
CA LEU A 124 -1.39 11.62 -13.17
C LEU A 124 -2.19 10.60 -12.37
N ILE A 125 -2.57 9.48 -12.99
CA ILE A 125 -3.30 8.39 -12.33
C ILE A 125 -2.32 7.23 -12.11
N ASN A 126 -1.89 7.01 -10.88
CA ASN A 126 -1.08 5.86 -10.52
C ASN A 126 -1.97 4.66 -10.22
N THR A 127 -1.91 3.65 -11.07
CA THR A 127 -2.88 2.57 -11.19
C THR A 127 -2.42 1.27 -10.54
N CYS A 128 -3.38 0.47 -10.06
CA CYS A 128 -3.18 -0.89 -9.61
C CYS A 128 -3.65 -1.90 -10.66
N SER A 129 -2.94 -3.04 -10.75
CA SER A 129 -3.31 -4.17 -11.62
C SER A 129 -2.92 -5.51 -11.01
N PHE A 130 -2.92 -5.58 -9.68
CA PHE A 130 -2.62 -6.83 -8.96
C PHE A 130 -3.78 -7.82 -9.09
N LEU A 131 -5.02 -7.33 -8.99
CA LEU A 131 -6.26 -8.09 -9.18
C LEU A 131 -7.06 -7.50 -10.34
N ALA A 132 -7.88 -8.32 -10.98
CA ALA A 132 -8.77 -7.89 -12.06
C ALA A 132 -9.72 -6.76 -11.61
N SER A 133 -10.22 -6.79 -10.36
CA SER A 133 -11.03 -5.73 -9.79
C SER A 133 -10.28 -4.40 -9.69
N ALA A 134 -9.02 -4.41 -9.25
CA ALA A 134 -8.20 -3.20 -9.17
C ALA A 134 -7.82 -2.66 -10.56
N THR A 135 -7.67 -3.55 -11.56
CA THR A 135 -7.51 -3.14 -12.97
C THR A 135 -8.77 -2.45 -13.47
N SER A 136 -9.96 -3.02 -13.18
CA SER A 136 -11.25 -2.43 -13.55
C SER A 136 -11.41 -1.04 -12.95
N GLU A 137 -11.22 -0.91 -11.64
CA GLU A 137 -11.25 0.37 -10.92
C GLU A 137 -10.32 1.41 -11.56
N SER A 138 -9.07 1.03 -11.86
CA SER A 138 -8.10 1.92 -12.49
C SER A 138 -8.54 2.41 -13.87
N ILE A 139 -9.19 1.55 -14.65
CA ILE A 139 -9.73 1.91 -15.97
C ILE A 139 -10.99 2.77 -15.81
N ASP A 140 -11.89 2.42 -14.89
CA ASP A 140 -13.14 3.15 -14.65
C ASP A 140 -12.85 4.59 -14.21
N VAL A 141 -11.93 4.82 -13.27
CA VAL A 141 -11.48 6.16 -12.86
C VAL A 141 -10.88 6.94 -14.04
N THR A 142 -10.10 6.27 -14.89
CA THR A 142 -9.53 6.93 -16.09
C THR A 142 -10.61 7.33 -17.08
N LEU A 143 -11.61 6.46 -17.31
CA LEU A 143 -12.71 6.73 -18.25
C LEU A 143 -13.68 7.79 -17.72
N ASP A 144 -13.91 7.85 -16.41
CA ASP A 144 -14.73 8.89 -15.78
C ASP A 144 -14.09 10.28 -16.02
N LEU A 145 -12.78 10.43 -15.77
CA LEU A 145 -12.04 11.67 -16.07
C LEU A 145 -12.05 12.01 -17.57
N ALA A 146 -11.91 11.00 -18.44
CA ALA A 146 -12.00 11.20 -19.89
C ALA A 146 -13.41 11.65 -20.32
N GLN A 147 -14.45 11.17 -19.65
CA GLN A 147 -15.84 11.61 -19.90
C GLN A 147 -16.04 13.08 -19.47
N GLU A 148 -15.43 13.52 -18.39
CA GLU A 148 -15.43 14.94 -17.98
C GLU A 148 -14.76 15.81 -19.04
N GLN A 149 -13.66 15.36 -19.65
CA GLN A 149 -13.02 16.04 -20.78
C GLN A 149 -13.97 16.16 -21.99
N GLN A 150 -14.64 15.06 -22.38
CA GLN A 150 -15.59 15.06 -23.51
C GLN A 150 -16.78 16.00 -23.26
N ASN A 151 -17.21 16.13 -22.01
CA ASN A 151 -18.28 17.03 -21.61
C ASN A 151 -17.82 18.50 -21.49
N GLY A 152 -16.53 18.78 -21.70
CA GLY A 152 -15.95 20.14 -21.60
C GLY A 152 -15.84 20.67 -20.17
N ILE A 153 -15.90 19.79 -19.16
CA ILE A 153 -15.72 20.13 -17.75
C ILE A 153 -14.24 20.40 -17.50
N THR A 154 -13.36 19.53 -18.01
CA THR A 154 -11.91 19.72 -17.94
C THR A 154 -11.27 19.54 -19.32
N THR A 155 -10.04 20.02 -19.52
CA THR A 155 -9.27 19.82 -20.76
C THR A 155 -7.88 19.25 -20.48
N CYS A 156 -7.57 18.90 -19.24
CA CYS A 156 -6.26 18.44 -18.83
C CYS A 156 -5.95 17.03 -19.36
N PRO A 157 -4.79 16.80 -20.00
CA PRO A 157 -4.40 15.47 -20.45
C PRO A 157 -4.21 14.52 -19.28
N ILE A 158 -4.47 13.22 -19.53
CA ILE A 158 -4.32 12.14 -18.56
C ILE A 158 -3.02 11.38 -18.84
N ILE A 159 -2.21 11.19 -17.81
CA ILE A 159 -1.04 10.30 -17.81
C ILE A 159 -1.37 9.11 -16.90
N MET A 160 -1.38 7.91 -17.45
CA MET A 160 -1.58 6.69 -16.68
C MET A 160 -0.23 6.12 -16.25
N CYS A 161 -0.04 5.99 -14.94
CA CYS A 161 1.19 5.47 -14.32
C CYS A 161 0.96 4.11 -13.65
N GLY A 162 2.03 3.40 -13.31
CA GLY A 162 2.01 2.29 -12.37
C GLY A 162 1.76 0.92 -12.98
N CYS A 163 0.93 0.11 -12.29
CA CYS A 163 0.82 -1.32 -12.55
C CYS A 163 0.09 -1.67 -13.86
N VAL A 164 -0.93 -0.89 -14.27
CA VAL A 164 -1.64 -1.15 -15.55
C VAL A 164 -0.69 -0.99 -16.74
N PRO A 165 0.03 0.13 -16.91
CA PRO A 165 1.03 0.25 -17.97
C PRO A 165 2.14 -0.82 -17.91
N SER A 166 2.55 -1.23 -16.71
CA SER A 166 3.56 -2.29 -16.56
C SER A 166 3.05 -3.66 -17.03
N ARG A 167 1.80 -4.01 -16.67
CA ARG A 167 1.22 -5.33 -16.95
C ARG A 167 0.86 -5.49 -18.43
N TYR A 168 0.29 -4.47 -19.04
CA TYR A 168 -0.29 -4.57 -20.39
C TYR A 168 0.59 -3.92 -21.47
N GLY A 169 1.48 -2.99 -21.10
CA GLY A 169 2.44 -2.39 -22.02
C GLY A 169 1.80 -1.85 -23.29
N LYS A 170 2.38 -2.20 -24.45
CA LYS A 170 1.89 -1.76 -25.78
C LYS A 170 0.48 -2.23 -26.14
N ALA A 171 -0.12 -3.16 -25.39
CA ALA A 171 -1.49 -3.57 -25.65
C ALA A 171 -2.52 -2.48 -25.29
N LEU A 172 -2.11 -1.49 -24.47
CA LEU A 172 -2.91 -0.31 -24.16
C LEU A 172 -2.98 0.69 -25.33
N ASP A 173 -1.99 0.66 -26.23
CA ASP A 173 -1.97 1.55 -27.40
C ASP A 173 -3.21 1.29 -28.26
N GLY A 174 -4.07 2.28 -28.39
CA GLY A 174 -5.33 2.20 -29.11
C GLY A 174 -6.52 1.61 -28.34
N GLU A 175 -6.33 0.99 -27.19
CA GLU A 175 -7.43 0.56 -26.31
C GLU A 175 -7.87 1.67 -25.33
N LEU A 176 -6.96 2.57 -24.97
CA LEU A 176 -7.21 3.76 -24.14
C LEU A 176 -6.68 5.03 -24.85
N PRO A 177 -7.31 5.44 -25.97
CA PRO A 177 -6.89 6.62 -26.73
C PRO A 177 -7.07 7.94 -25.95
N GLU A 178 -7.80 7.92 -24.85
CA GLU A 178 -8.02 9.04 -23.93
C GLU A 178 -6.76 9.38 -23.12
N VAL A 179 -5.83 8.42 -22.98
CA VAL A 179 -4.60 8.58 -22.21
C VAL A 179 -3.50 9.15 -23.09
N ALA A 180 -2.95 10.29 -22.69
CA ALA A 180 -1.91 10.99 -23.43
C ALA A 180 -0.53 10.31 -23.34
N ALA A 181 -0.22 9.66 -22.20
CA ALA A 181 1.04 8.94 -22.01
C ALA A 181 0.91 7.83 -20.95
N PHE A 182 1.77 6.81 -21.06
CA PHE A 182 1.86 5.69 -20.14
C PHE A 182 3.24 5.63 -19.48
N VAL A 183 3.28 5.52 -18.14
CA VAL A 183 4.50 5.39 -17.34
C VAL A 183 4.43 4.10 -16.52
N LYS A 184 5.42 3.21 -16.67
CA LYS A 184 5.45 1.95 -15.92
C LYS A 184 5.83 2.19 -14.45
N ALA A 185 5.51 1.20 -13.60
CA ALA A 185 5.74 1.28 -12.16
C ALA A 185 7.20 1.47 -11.73
N ASN A 186 8.17 1.10 -12.58
CA ASN A 186 9.60 1.25 -12.28
C ASN A 186 10.26 2.39 -13.07
N ASP A 187 9.46 3.21 -13.77
CA ASP A 187 9.92 4.31 -14.61
C ASP A 187 9.52 5.68 -14.01
N GLU A 188 9.15 5.73 -12.72
CA GLU A 188 8.67 6.92 -12.03
C GLU A 188 9.69 8.08 -12.05
N ASP A 189 10.98 7.80 -12.06
CA ASP A 189 12.03 8.82 -12.13
C ASP A 189 12.08 9.56 -13.48
N GLY A 190 11.46 8.99 -14.53
CA GLY A 190 11.30 9.63 -15.84
C GLY A 190 10.12 10.60 -15.95
N ILE A 191 9.32 10.77 -14.90
CA ILE A 191 8.04 11.49 -14.94
C ILE A 191 8.15 12.95 -15.41
N ILE A 192 9.25 13.64 -15.07
CA ILE A 192 9.46 15.05 -15.44
C ILE A 192 9.46 15.19 -16.97
N GLY A 193 10.19 14.31 -17.66
CA GLY A 193 10.27 14.30 -19.13
C GLY A 193 8.90 14.03 -19.76
N VAL A 194 8.18 13.04 -19.27
CA VAL A 194 6.85 12.66 -19.77
C VAL A 194 5.85 13.81 -19.63
N VAL A 195 5.82 14.47 -18.47
CA VAL A 195 4.93 15.63 -18.25
C VAL A 195 5.32 16.81 -19.14
N CYS A 196 6.61 17.07 -19.33
CA CYS A 196 7.08 18.11 -20.24
C CYS A 196 6.66 17.83 -21.68
N ASP A 197 6.76 16.58 -22.16
CA ASP A 197 6.31 16.18 -23.50
C ASP A 197 4.80 16.41 -23.68
N VAL A 198 4.00 15.94 -22.72
CA VAL A 198 2.53 16.05 -22.77
C VAL A 198 2.07 17.51 -22.76
N LEU A 199 2.73 18.38 -22.00
CA LEU A 199 2.39 19.80 -21.89
C LEU A 199 3.13 20.71 -22.91
N GLY A 200 4.00 20.15 -23.76
CA GLY A 200 4.79 20.92 -24.72
C GLY A 200 5.76 21.89 -24.06
N LEU A 201 6.33 21.51 -22.93
CA LEU A 201 7.32 22.29 -22.18
C LEU A 201 8.75 21.92 -22.59
N GLU A 202 9.69 22.81 -22.30
CA GLU A 202 11.11 22.53 -22.48
C GLU A 202 11.59 21.48 -21.50
N HIS A 203 12.35 20.50 -21.97
CA HIS A 203 12.93 19.46 -21.12
C HIS A 203 14.02 20.02 -20.22
N PRO A 204 14.09 19.61 -18.94
CA PRO A 204 15.23 19.90 -18.09
C PRO A 204 16.50 19.23 -18.64
N SER A 205 17.66 19.81 -18.30
CA SER A 205 18.93 19.19 -18.66
C SER A 205 19.09 17.81 -18.00
N PHE A 206 19.78 16.90 -18.68
CA PHE A 206 20.06 15.57 -18.14
C PHE A 206 20.73 15.63 -16.74
N SER A 207 21.70 16.54 -16.56
CA SER A 207 22.39 16.72 -15.28
C SER A 207 21.47 17.19 -14.16
N PHE A 208 20.44 17.99 -14.45
CA PHE A 208 19.45 18.41 -13.47
C PHE A 208 18.56 17.25 -13.05
N VAL A 209 18.05 16.46 -14.00
CA VAL A 209 17.24 15.27 -13.69
C VAL A 209 18.05 14.25 -12.91
N GLU A 210 19.29 13.97 -13.34
CA GLU A 210 20.20 13.05 -12.66
C GLU A 210 20.49 13.49 -11.21
N GLU A 211 20.67 14.79 -10.96
CA GLU A 211 20.86 15.32 -9.62
C GLU A 211 19.61 15.14 -8.75
N LEU A 212 18.42 15.43 -9.29
CA LEU A 212 17.17 15.23 -8.55
C LEU A 212 16.90 13.76 -8.25
N THR A 213 17.11 12.87 -9.21
CA THR A 213 16.83 11.43 -9.04
C THR A 213 17.77 10.75 -8.05
N ARG A 214 18.99 11.30 -7.85
CA ARG A 214 19.92 10.84 -6.81
C ARG A 214 19.50 11.24 -5.39
N ARG A 215 18.58 12.19 -5.23
CA ARG A 215 18.12 12.64 -3.93
C ARG A 215 17.00 11.74 -3.41
N ALA A 216 16.96 11.54 -2.11
CA ALA A 216 15.86 10.89 -1.41
C ALA A 216 14.66 11.84 -1.30
N LEU A 217 14.12 12.28 -2.46
CA LEU A 217 13.01 13.22 -2.50
C LEU A 217 11.68 12.49 -2.31
N ARG A 218 10.99 12.87 -1.27
CA ARG A 218 9.61 12.46 -0.96
C ARG A 218 8.83 13.65 -0.45
N THR A 219 7.54 13.72 -0.73
CA THR A 219 6.66 14.68 -0.08
C THR A 219 6.26 14.16 1.30
N LYS A 220 6.22 15.05 2.29
CA LYS A 220 5.67 14.76 3.60
C LYS A 220 4.20 15.18 3.62
N GLU A 221 3.28 14.23 3.66
CA GLU A 221 1.85 14.51 3.84
C GLU A 221 1.25 13.71 5.00
N ALA A 222 2.02 12.78 5.58
CA ALA A 222 1.55 11.84 6.58
C ALA A 222 2.43 11.86 7.83
N THR A 223 1.91 11.26 8.88
CA THR A 223 2.54 11.07 10.19
C THR A 223 3.40 9.82 10.23
N SER A 224 3.10 8.87 9.34
CA SER A 224 3.85 7.67 9.04
C SER A 224 4.27 7.65 7.57
N ALA A 225 5.34 6.92 7.24
CA ALA A 225 5.84 6.84 5.87
C ALA A 225 6.23 5.41 5.49
N PHE A 226 5.71 4.96 4.35
CA PHE A 226 6.16 3.72 3.71
C PHE A 226 7.50 3.93 3.04
N VAL A 227 8.47 3.05 3.29
CA VAL A 227 9.79 3.05 2.64
C VAL A 227 9.97 1.74 1.90
N LYS A 228 10.04 1.79 0.56
CA LYS A 228 10.35 0.61 -0.25
C LYS A 228 11.80 0.19 -0.03
N ILE A 229 12.02 -1.04 0.43
CA ILE A 229 13.37 -1.61 0.59
C ILE A 229 13.76 -2.53 -0.55
N SER A 230 12.80 -2.94 -1.36
CA SER A 230 13.02 -3.78 -2.56
C SER A 230 11.91 -3.53 -3.58
N GLU A 231 12.17 -3.93 -4.83
CA GLU A 231 11.19 -3.88 -5.91
C GLU A 231 11.12 -5.25 -6.61
N GLY A 232 9.93 -5.60 -7.13
CA GLY A 232 9.70 -6.86 -7.82
C GLY A 232 9.74 -8.09 -6.90
N CYS A 233 9.49 -9.26 -7.49
CA CYS A 233 9.49 -10.53 -6.76
C CYS A 233 9.90 -11.67 -7.68
N SER A 234 10.85 -12.51 -7.24
CA SER A 234 11.29 -13.71 -7.96
C SER A 234 10.61 -14.99 -7.45
N ARG A 235 9.67 -14.91 -6.51
CA ARG A 235 8.82 -16.03 -6.13
C ARG A 235 7.84 -16.32 -7.24
N MET A 236 7.75 -17.58 -7.63
CA MET A 236 6.86 -18.04 -8.70
C MET A 236 5.54 -18.55 -8.15
N CYS A 237 4.92 -17.80 -7.22
CA CYS A 237 3.59 -18.15 -6.70
C CYS A 237 2.58 -18.25 -7.84
N ALA A 238 1.89 -19.38 -7.94
CA ALA A 238 1.06 -19.72 -9.10
C ALA A 238 -0.10 -18.73 -9.37
N PHE A 239 -0.54 -18.01 -8.35
CA PHE A 239 -1.64 -17.04 -8.41
C PHE A 239 -1.21 -15.60 -8.64
N CYS A 240 0.09 -15.30 -8.57
CA CYS A 240 0.59 -13.93 -8.43
C CYS A 240 1.03 -13.34 -9.77
N ALA A 241 0.54 -12.14 -10.08
CA ALA A 241 0.91 -11.39 -11.28
C ALA A 241 2.12 -10.44 -11.06
N ILE A 242 2.61 -10.28 -9.83
CA ILE A 242 3.69 -9.32 -9.49
C ILE A 242 4.95 -9.45 -10.35
N PRO A 243 5.49 -10.66 -10.62
CA PRO A 243 6.68 -10.77 -11.48
C PRO A 243 6.48 -10.19 -12.89
N HIS A 244 5.24 -10.21 -13.40
CA HIS A 244 4.89 -9.63 -14.71
C HIS A 244 4.65 -8.13 -14.66
N ILE A 245 4.36 -7.56 -13.47
CA ILE A 245 4.05 -6.15 -13.27
C ILE A 245 5.29 -5.37 -12.85
N ARG A 246 6.00 -5.87 -11.82
CA ARG A 246 7.12 -5.16 -11.18
C ARG A 246 8.48 -5.81 -11.43
N GLY A 247 8.51 -6.87 -12.24
CA GLY A 247 9.75 -7.54 -12.64
C GLY A 247 10.36 -8.44 -11.56
N PRO A 248 11.62 -8.88 -11.79
CA PRO A 248 12.36 -9.70 -10.85
C PRO A 248 12.69 -8.91 -9.58
N TYR A 249 12.95 -9.65 -8.50
CA TYR A 249 13.36 -9.08 -7.23
C TYR A 249 14.68 -8.31 -7.33
N ALA A 250 14.70 -7.11 -6.75
CA ALA A 250 15.89 -6.29 -6.60
C ALA A 250 15.85 -5.56 -5.26
N SER A 251 16.87 -5.76 -4.42
CA SER A 251 17.03 -5.02 -3.16
C SER A 251 17.48 -3.59 -3.43
N ARG A 252 16.87 -2.62 -2.75
CA ARG A 252 17.36 -1.24 -2.73
C ARG A 252 18.65 -1.14 -1.92
N PRO A 253 19.64 -0.37 -2.37
CA PRO A 253 20.88 -0.16 -1.62
C PRO A 253 20.63 0.43 -0.23
N PRO A 254 21.32 -0.04 0.81
CA PRO A 254 21.09 0.44 2.18
C PRO A 254 21.33 1.95 2.34
N GLN A 255 22.31 2.52 1.65
CA GLN A 255 22.59 3.96 1.71
C GLN A 255 21.41 4.81 1.22
N ASP A 256 20.67 4.33 0.20
CA ASP A 256 19.54 5.05 -0.35
C ASP A 256 18.31 4.95 0.60
N ILE A 257 18.14 3.79 1.24
CA ILE A 257 17.11 3.58 2.26
C ILE A 257 17.38 4.47 3.47
N LEU A 258 18.61 4.48 3.98
CA LEU A 258 18.98 5.25 5.17
C LEU A 258 18.91 6.76 4.93
N ALA A 259 19.31 7.24 3.74
CA ALA A 259 19.15 8.64 3.37
C ALA A 259 17.67 9.08 3.31
N GLU A 260 16.78 8.19 2.82
CA GLU A 260 15.33 8.45 2.83
C GLU A 260 14.77 8.46 4.24
N VAL A 261 15.19 7.51 5.10
CA VAL A 261 14.79 7.46 6.51
C VAL A 261 15.21 8.75 7.24
N ASP A 262 16.46 9.20 7.06
CA ASP A 262 16.94 10.45 7.68
C ASP A 262 16.09 11.64 7.25
N MET A 263 15.83 11.78 5.94
CA MET A 263 15.00 12.87 5.40
C MET A 263 13.58 12.85 5.97
N LEU A 264 12.94 11.68 6.06
CA LEU A 264 11.58 11.53 6.58
C LEU A 264 11.51 11.86 8.07
N VAL A 265 12.43 11.35 8.86
CA VAL A 265 12.47 11.58 10.32
C VAL A 265 12.83 13.05 10.62
N ASP A 266 13.73 13.67 9.88
CA ASP A 266 14.04 15.10 10.00
C ASP A 266 12.84 15.99 9.60
N ALA A 267 11.98 15.49 8.70
CA ALA A 267 10.70 16.11 8.38
C ALA A 267 9.61 15.89 9.46
N GLY A 268 9.87 15.10 10.53
CA GLY A 268 8.96 14.86 11.64
C GLY A 268 8.00 13.70 11.40
N ILE A 269 8.41 12.66 10.67
CA ILE A 269 7.68 11.39 10.58
C ILE A 269 7.93 10.59 11.87
N HIS A 270 6.85 10.02 12.43
CA HIS A 270 6.86 9.26 13.68
C HIS A 270 6.81 7.74 13.48
N GLU A 271 6.58 7.27 12.25
CA GLU A 271 6.65 5.84 11.94
C GLU A 271 7.24 5.60 10.55
N ILE A 272 8.26 4.75 10.48
CA ILE A 272 8.86 4.24 9.25
C ILE A 272 8.37 2.82 9.01
N ILE A 273 7.65 2.59 7.92
CA ILE A 273 7.09 1.29 7.55
C ILE A 273 7.88 0.73 6.37
N LEU A 274 8.73 -0.26 6.63
CA LEU A 274 9.52 -0.92 5.59
C LEU A 274 8.65 -1.89 4.78
N ILE A 275 8.59 -1.67 3.47
CA ILE A 275 7.77 -2.45 2.55
C ILE A 275 8.54 -2.98 1.34
N GLY A 276 8.01 -4.03 0.75
CA GLY A 276 8.46 -4.66 -0.50
C GLY A 276 7.42 -5.67 -0.97
N GLN A 277 7.75 -6.50 -1.92
CA GLN A 277 6.92 -7.66 -2.29
C GLN A 277 7.31 -8.92 -1.50
N ASP A 278 8.54 -8.94 -0.97
CA ASP A 278 9.10 -9.96 -0.08
C ASP A 278 10.24 -9.31 0.71
N THR A 279 9.93 -8.74 1.86
CA THR A 279 10.91 -7.99 2.66
C THR A 279 11.92 -8.89 3.36
N GLY A 280 11.53 -10.14 3.68
CA GLY A 280 12.35 -11.08 4.44
C GLY A 280 13.66 -11.49 3.77
N ILE A 281 13.75 -11.36 2.44
CA ILE A 281 14.95 -11.72 1.67
C ILE A 281 15.80 -10.51 1.26
N TRP A 282 15.52 -9.32 1.82
CA TRP A 282 16.28 -8.13 1.48
C TRP A 282 17.79 -8.34 1.65
N GLY A 283 18.54 -7.89 0.64
CA GLY A 283 20.00 -7.94 0.61
C GLY A 283 20.60 -9.28 0.12
N CYS A 284 19.77 -10.30 -0.17
CA CYS A 284 20.25 -11.60 -0.66
C CYS A 284 20.91 -11.54 -2.05
N ASP A 285 20.54 -10.56 -2.86
CA ASP A 285 21.00 -10.31 -4.22
C ASP A 285 22.21 -9.37 -4.31
N PHE A 286 22.69 -8.84 -3.18
CA PHE A 286 23.92 -8.06 -3.16
C PHE A 286 25.15 -8.93 -3.38
N LYS A 287 26.20 -8.34 -3.97
CA LYS A 287 27.49 -9.02 -4.15
C LYS A 287 28.07 -9.52 -2.82
N GLU A 288 27.86 -8.77 -1.75
CA GLU A 288 28.10 -9.16 -0.36
C GLU A 288 26.73 -9.20 0.32
N PRO A 289 26.11 -10.39 0.45
CA PRO A 289 24.76 -10.53 0.99
C PRO A 289 24.61 -9.91 2.37
N LYS A 290 23.46 -9.26 2.57
CA LYS A 290 23.03 -8.68 3.85
C LYS A 290 21.67 -9.27 4.23
N THR A 291 21.26 -9.03 5.47
CA THR A 291 19.97 -9.53 5.99
C THR A 291 19.04 -8.37 6.33
N LEU A 292 17.74 -8.63 6.34
CA LEU A 292 16.76 -7.68 6.86
C LEU A 292 17.06 -7.32 8.34
N ALA A 293 17.51 -8.28 9.13
CA ALA A 293 17.93 -8.04 10.51
C ALA A 293 19.03 -6.98 10.60
N TRP A 294 20.04 -7.08 9.75
CA TRP A 294 21.09 -6.06 9.65
C TRP A 294 20.51 -4.68 9.25
N LEU A 295 19.59 -4.64 8.26
CA LEU A 295 18.97 -3.37 7.84
C LEU A 295 18.17 -2.73 8.99
N LEU A 296 17.37 -3.53 9.71
CA LEU A 296 16.61 -3.02 10.85
C LEU A 296 17.50 -2.39 11.92
N GLN A 297 18.64 -3.01 12.23
CA GLN A 297 19.62 -2.45 13.17
C GLN A 297 20.18 -1.11 12.68
N GLN A 298 20.45 -0.98 11.35
CA GLN A 298 20.91 0.29 10.79
C GLN A 298 19.81 1.36 10.86
N VAL A 299 18.58 1.06 10.44
CA VAL A 299 17.45 1.99 10.52
C VAL A 299 17.20 2.41 11.97
N ALA A 300 17.21 1.47 12.92
CA ALA A 300 17.07 1.76 14.35
C ALA A 300 18.16 2.70 14.87
N HIS A 301 19.40 2.56 14.37
CA HIS A 301 20.47 3.49 14.73
C HIS A 301 20.19 4.91 14.25
N HIS A 302 19.61 5.09 13.05
CA HIS A 302 19.27 6.39 12.46
C HIS A 302 18.09 7.09 13.15
N VAL A 303 17.11 6.32 13.65
CA VAL A 303 15.94 6.87 14.36
C VAL A 303 16.12 6.96 15.89
N ARG A 304 17.22 6.44 16.41
CA ARG A 304 17.49 6.39 17.86
C ARG A 304 17.48 7.77 18.51
N GLY A 305 16.70 7.87 19.62
CA GLY A 305 16.53 9.13 20.33
C GLY A 305 15.53 10.09 19.67
N LYS A 306 14.97 9.72 18.53
CA LYS A 306 13.84 10.38 17.90
C LYS A 306 12.58 9.56 18.21
N GLN A 307 11.46 10.20 18.42
CA GLN A 307 10.19 9.50 18.70
C GLN A 307 9.64 8.92 17.38
N CYS A 308 10.22 7.77 16.96
CA CYS A 308 9.90 7.16 15.67
C CYS A 308 9.89 5.64 15.78
N TRP A 309 8.81 5.02 15.36
CA TRP A 309 8.62 3.57 15.28
C TRP A 309 9.13 3.01 13.95
N ILE A 310 9.54 1.75 13.98
CA ILE A 310 9.91 0.99 12.77
C ILE A 310 8.97 -0.22 12.67
N ARG A 311 8.24 -0.34 11.57
CA ARG A 311 7.38 -1.48 11.25
C ARG A 311 7.87 -2.16 9.98
N VAL A 312 7.69 -3.48 9.89
CA VAL A 312 8.00 -4.27 8.68
C VAL A 312 6.75 -5.01 8.23
N LEU A 313 6.41 -4.89 6.96
CA LEU A 313 5.29 -5.60 6.34
C LEU A 313 5.76 -6.54 5.23
N TYR A 314 4.91 -7.47 4.82
CA TYR A 314 5.09 -8.38 3.68
C TYR A 314 6.26 -9.37 3.84
N LEU A 315 6.35 -9.97 5.02
CA LEU A 315 7.26 -11.09 5.30
C LEU A 315 6.68 -12.41 4.76
N GLN A 316 7.56 -13.38 4.53
CA GLN A 316 7.16 -14.76 4.26
C GLN A 316 7.62 -15.64 5.42
N PRO A 317 6.96 -16.80 5.67
CA PRO A 317 7.36 -17.69 6.77
C PRO A 317 8.84 -18.02 6.76
N GLU A 318 9.41 -18.29 5.58
CA GLU A 318 10.82 -18.65 5.41
C GLU A 318 11.79 -17.48 5.68
N GLY A 319 11.28 -16.24 5.66
CA GLY A 319 12.04 -15.03 6.00
C GLY A 319 12.24 -14.83 7.50
N MET A 320 11.49 -15.54 8.35
CA MET A 320 11.57 -15.45 9.80
C MET A 320 12.75 -16.23 10.36
N THR A 321 13.94 -15.68 10.19
CA THR A 321 15.19 -16.29 10.71
C THR A 321 15.35 -16.03 12.22
N PRO A 322 16.10 -16.88 12.96
CA PRO A 322 16.41 -16.62 14.38
C PRO A 322 17.10 -15.27 14.61
N GLU A 323 17.92 -14.80 13.67
CA GLU A 323 18.55 -13.48 13.70
C GLU A 323 17.50 -12.35 13.61
N LEU A 324 16.52 -12.47 12.71
CA LEU A 324 15.45 -11.48 12.57
C LEU A 324 14.58 -11.45 13.83
N ILE A 325 14.21 -12.61 14.35
CA ILE A 325 13.40 -12.72 15.59
C ILE A 325 14.12 -12.03 16.76
N SER A 326 15.41 -12.33 16.95
CA SER A 326 16.19 -11.69 18.01
C SER A 326 16.35 -10.18 17.80
N THR A 327 16.52 -9.73 16.55
CA THR A 327 16.62 -8.31 16.23
C THR A 327 15.31 -7.56 16.55
N ILE A 328 14.15 -8.11 16.20
CA ILE A 328 12.85 -7.50 16.53
C ILE A 328 12.66 -7.45 18.06
N ARG A 329 13.00 -8.53 18.78
CA ARG A 329 12.88 -8.57 20.24
C ARG A 329 13.79 -7.56 20.95
N ASP A 330 15.04 -7.43 20.48
CA ASP A 330 16.11 -6.75 21.20
C ASP A 330 16.32 -5.28 20.75
N THR A 331 15.54 -4.81 19.77
CA THR A 331 15.62 -3.45 19.20
C THR A 331 14.35 -2.67 19.55
N PRO A 332 14.37 -1.80 20.56
CA PRO A 332 13.15 -1.13 21.06
C PRO A 332 12.42 -0.26 20.03
N GLU A 333 13.14 0.26 19.03
CA GLU A 333 12.58 1.09 17.96
C GLU A 333 11.77 0.25 16.96
N VAL A 334 11.99 -1.08 16.89
CA VAL A 334 11.27 -1.99 15.99
C VAL A 334 10.04 -2.53 16.71
N LEU A 335 8.87 -2.29 16.13
CA LEU A 335 7.61 -2.75 16.71
C LEU A 335 7.53 -4.28 16.71
N PRO A 336 6.99 -4.89 17.77
CA PRO A 336 6.71 -6.33 17.84
C PRO A 336 5.46 -6.68 17.01
N TYR A 337 5.49 -6.32 15.73
CA TYR A 337 4.41 -6.47 14.77
C TYR A 337 4.94 -7.15 13.52
N ILE A 338 4.31 -8.23 13.10
CA ILE A 338 4.74 -9.01 11.92
C ILE A 338 3.55 -9.34 11.02
N ASP A 339 3.68 -8.97 9.74
CA ASP A 339 2.73 -9.32 8.67
C ASP A 339 3.31 -10.48 7.84
N ILE A 340 2.70 -11.67 7.99
CA ILE A 340 3.07 -12.90 7.26
C ILE A 340 1.86 -13.43 6.50
N PRO A 341 1.69 -13.12 5.21
CA PRO A 341 0.63 -13.66 4.37
C PRO A 341 0.84 -15.16 4.10
N ILE A 342 0.25 -16.04 4.91
CA ILE A 342 0.40 -17.49 4.74
C ILE A 342 -0.35 -18.03 3.52
N GLN A 343 -1.44 -17.39 3.11
CA GLN A 343 -2.36 -17.76 2.04
C GLN A 343 -3.22 -18.98 2.38
N HIS A 344 -2.62 -20.10 2.80
CA HIS A 344 -3.29 -21.35 3.17
C HIS A 344 -2.46 -22.14 4.18
N CYS A 345 -3.05 -23.14 4.87
CA CYS A 345 -2.34 -24.04 5.79
C CYS A 345 -2.19 -25.49 5.23
N SER A 346 -2.99 -25.91 4.24
CA SER A 346 -2.86 -27.23 3.61
C SER A 346 -1.58 -27.31 2.78
N GLU A 347 -0.69 -28.27 3.11
CA GLU A 347 0.55 -28.53 2.36
C GLU A 347 0.28 -28.76 0.87
N ARG A 348 -0.80 -29.48 0.53
CA ARG A 348 -1.18 -29.76 -0.85
C ARG A 348 -1.58 -28.48 -1.59
N VAL A 349 -2.36 -27.62 -0.98
CA VAL A 349 -2.78 -26.35 -1.58
C VAL A 349 -1.59 -25.40 -1.70
N LEU A 350 -0.75 -25.28 -0.67
CA LEU A 350 0.48 -24.48 -0.69
C LEU A 350 1.43 -24.95 -1.79
N SER A 351 1.65 -26.26 -1.93
CA SER A 351 2.47 -26.81 -3.01
C SER A 351 1.92 -26.44 -4.40
N ARG A 352 0.61 -26.49 -4.60
CA ARG A 352 -0.05 -26.07 -5.85
C ARG A 352 0.04 -24.56 -6.08
N MET A 353 0.11 -23.76 -5.01
CA MET A 353 0.36 -22.32 -5.05
C MET A 353 1.83 -21.99 -5.38
N GLY A 354 2.72 -22.98 -5.46
CA GLY A 354 4.17 -22.78 -5.59
C GLY A 354 4.80 -22.25 -4.30
N ARG A 355 4.24 -22.66 -3.14
CA ARG A 355 4.72 -22.33 -1.80
C ARG A 355 5.04 -23.59 -1.02
N THR A 356 5.87 -23.45 0.00
CA THR A 356 6.23 -24.53 0.93
C THR A 356 5.54 -24.30 2.28
N GLY A 357 5.50 -25.35 3.09
CA GLY A 357 4.99 -25.30 4.45
C GLY A 357 3.78 -26.20 4.68
N SER A 358 3.48 -26.39 5.93
CA SER A 358 2.34 -27.17 6.45
C SER A 358 1.71 -26.43 7.64
N ALA A 359 0.50 -26.84 8.03
CA ALA A 359 -0.17 -26.29 9.21
C ALA A 359 0.70 -26.42 10.48
N GLN A 360 1.41 -27.56 10.64
CA GLN A 360 2.28 -27.77 11.79
C GLN A 360 3.49 -26.82 11.80
N GLU A 361 4.17 -26.64 10.67
CA GLU A 361 5.32 -25.73 10.57
C GLU A 361 4.92 -24.28 10.81
N LEU A 362 3.75 -23.87 10.31
CA LEU A 362 3.20 -22.54 10.55
C LEU A 362 2.83 -22.36 12.04
N HIS A 363 2.20 -23.35 12.67
CA HIS A 363 1.89 -23.34 14.10
C HIS A 363 3.17 -23.19 14.94
N GLU A 364 4.21 -24.00 14.65
CA GLU A 364 5.50 -23.94 15.36
C GLU A 364 6.17 -22.57 15.18
N LEU A 365 6.07 -21.95 14.00
CA LEU A 365 6.55 -20.60 13.74
C LEU A 365 5.82 -19.58 14.62
N PHE A 366 4.48 -19.54 14.60
CA PHE A 366 3.71 -18.57 15.37
C PHE A 366 3.85 -18.76 16.88
N ALA A 367 3.89 -20.01 17.35
CA ALA A 367 4.21 -20.31 18.75
C ALA A 367 5.61 -19.81 19.16
N THR A 368 6.59 -19.94 18.27
CA THR A 368 7.94 -19.42 18.48
C THR A 368 7.95 -17.89 18.54
N LEU A 369 7.27 -17.20 17.62
CA LEU A 369 7.19 -15.74 17.61
C LEU A 369 6.57 -15.21 18.91
N ARG A 370 5.45 -15.78 19.36
CA ARG A 370 4.79 -15.38 20.61
C ARG A 370 5.64 -15.66 21.86
N ARG A 371 6.42 -16.75 21.84
CA ARG A 371 7.31 -17.09 22.96
C ARG A 371 8.53 -16.18 23.04
N GLU A 372 9.13 -15.86 21.89
CA GLU A 372 10.41 -15.14 21.83
C GLU A 372 10.23 -13.61 21.87
N ILE A 373 9.12 -13.09 21.37
CA ILE A 373 8.88 -11.64 21.27
C ILE A 373 7.69 -11.27 22.16
N PRO A 374 7.92 -10.51 23.26
CA PRO A 374 6.83 -10.02 24.10
C PRO A 374 5.83 -9.14 23.33
N ASN A 375 4.56 -9.28 23.64
CA ASN A 375 3.47 -8.50 23.02
C ASN A 375 3.40 -8.63 21.48
N MET A 376 3.79 -9.79 20.96
CA MET A 376 3.80 -10.05 19.50
C MET A 376 2.43 -9.88 18.89
N VAL A 377 2.30 -8.98 17.92
CA VAL A 377 1.13 -8.78 17.08
C VAL A 377 1.34 -9.51 15.76
N LEU A 378 0.43 -10.41 15.41
CA LEU A 378 0.48 -11.21 14.20
C LEU A 378 -0.63 -10.82 13.24
N ARG A 379 -0.21 -10.33 12.07
CA ARG A 379 -1.08 -10.08 10.92
C ARG A 379 -0.86 -11.15 9.85
N THR A 380 -1.93 -11.59 9.22
CA THR A 380 -1.85 -12.59 8.16
C THR A 380 -2.85 -12.34 7.03
N THR A 381 -2.69 -13.10 5.95
CA THR A 381 -3.62 -13.12 4.82
C THR A 381 -3.97 -14.55 4.48
N GLY A 382 -5.28 -14.83 4.38
CA GLY A 382 -5.83 -16.10 3.91
C GLY A 382 -6.43 -16.00 2.51
N MET A 383 -6.25 -17.04 1.70
CA MET A 383 -6.84 -17.15 0.37
C MET A 383 -7.64 -18.44 0.26
N VAL A 384 -8.91 -18.33 -0.12
CA VAL A 384 -9.81 -19.47 -0.36
C VAL A 384 -10.22 -19.56 -1.83
N GLY A 385 -10.69 -20.75 -2.25
CA GLY A 385 -11.15 -20.98 -3.60
C GLY A 385 -10.04 -21.09 -4.64
N PHE A 386 -8.81 -21.41 -4.21
CA PHE A 386 -7.72 -21.71 -5.11
C PHE A 386 -8.06 -22.96 -5.97
N PRO A 387 -7.63 -23.04 -7.26
CA PRO A 387 -7.94 -24.18 -8.11
C PRO A 387 -7.58 -25.51 -7.46
N GLY A 388 -8.57 -26.41 -7.37
CA GLY A 388 -8.44 -27.74 -6.77
C GLY A 388 -8.51 -27.78 -5.24
N GLU A 389 -8.75 -26.66 -4.56
CA GLU A 389 -9.03 -26.63 -3.12
C GLU A 389 -10.33 -27.40 -2.82
N THR A 390 -10.27 -28.36 -1.92
CA THR A 390 -11.42 -29.15 -1.46
C THR A 390 -12.22 -28.42 -0.36
N ALA A 391 -13.42 -28.92 -0.07
CA ALA A 391 -14.21 -28.37 1.05
C ALA A 391 -13.50 -28.64 2.39
N GLN A 392 -12.91 -29.82 2.56
CA GLN A 392 -12.17 -30.18 3.77
C GLN A 392 -10.98 -29.25 4.00
N GLU A 393 -10.20 -28.91 2.97
CA GLU A 393 -9.05 -28.02 3.11
C GLU A 393 -9.47 -26.57 3.43
N ALA A 394 -10.61 -26.12 2.90
CA ALA A 394 -11.18 -24.85 3.30
C ALA A 394 -11.65 -24.85 4.76
N ASP A 395 -12.19 -25.97 5.26
CA ASP A 395 -12.56 -26.15 6.67
C ASP A 395 -11.30 -26.18 7.56
N GLU A 396 -10.25 -26.90 7.16
CA GLU A 396 -8.94 -26.92 7.84
C GLU A 396 -8.33 -25.52 7.95
N LEU A 397 -8.48 -24.67 6.93
CA LEU A 397 -7.99 -23.28 6.98
C LEU A 397 -8.78 -22.45 8.00
N VAL A 398 -10.10 -22.58 8.04
CA VAL A 398 -10.95 -21.91 9.03
C VAL A 398 -10.56 -22.32 10.45
N ASP A 399 -10.40 -23.63 10.69
CA ASP A 399 -10.01 -24.15 12.00
C ASP A 399 -8.59 -23.69 12.39
N PHE A 400 -7.66 -23.65 11.44
CA PHE A 400 -6.31 -23.15 11.66
C PHE A 400 -6.32 -21.68 12.10
N PHE A 401 -7.05 -20.80 11.41
CA PHE A 401 -7.13 -19.40 11.79
C PHE A 401 -7.74 -19.18 13.18
N LYS A 402 -8.78 -19.95 13.54
CA LYS A 402 -9.37 -19.92 14.88
C LYS A 402 -8.35 -20.36 15.95
N ALA A 403 -7.58 -21.40 15.67
CA ALA A 403 -6.59 -21.93 16.62
C ALA A 403 -5.38 -21.00 16.81
N GLU A 404 -4.99 -20.28 15.75
CA GLU A 404 -3.83 -19.38 15.82
C GLU A 404 -4.16 -18.00 16.40
N GLU A 405 -5.44 -17.62 16.50
CA GLU A 405 -5.86 -16.36 17.11
C GLU A 405 -5.06 -15.14 16.63
N PHE A 406 -5.00 -14.94 15.30
CA PHE A 406 -4.32 -13.78 14.72
C PHE A 406 -4.97 -12.48 15.17
N ASP A 407 -4.17 -11.44 15.39
CA ASP A 407 -4.65 -10.12 15.77
C ASP A 407 -5.32 -9.41 14.59
N TYR A 408 -4.76 -9.54 13.38
CA TYR A 408 -5.31 -8.96 12.16
C TYR A 408 -5.32 -9.95 11.00
N MET A 409 -6.39 -9.92 10.22
CA MET A 409 -6.56 -10.85 9.11
C MET A 409 -7.10 -10.16 7.86
N SER A 410 -6.44 -10.40 6.71
CA SER A 410 -7.00 -10.12 5.39
C SER A 410 -7.49 -11.39 4.73
N VAL A 411 -8.68 -11.37 4.13
CA VAL A 411 -9.29 -12.53 3.50
C VAL A 411 -9.59 -12.24 2.03
N PHE A 412 -9.03 -13.07 1.15
CA PHE A 412 -9.24 -12.97 -0.30
C PHE A 412 -9.82 -14.25 -0.88
N SER A 413 -10.74 -14.10 -1.84
CA SER A 413 -11.05 -15.19 -2.76
C SER A 413 -10.01 -15.21 -3.87
N TYR A 414 -9.61 -16.40 -4.33
CA TYR A 414 -8.73 -16.53 -5.47
C TYR A 414 -9.34 -15.84 -6.71
N SER A 415 -8.59 -14.91 -7.29
CA SER A 415 -8.87 -14.26 -8.56
C SER A 415 -8.07 -14.92 -9.69
N GLN A 416 -8.74 -15.20 -10.80
CA GLN A 416 -8.12 -15.80 -11.98
C GLN A 416 -7.43 -14.71 -12.80
N GLU A 417 -6.15 -14.49 -12.55
CA GLU A 417 -5.36 -13.42 -13.17
C GLU A 417 -4.65 -13.89 -14.43
N ASP A 418 -4.86 -13.18 -15.54
CA ASP A 418 -4.21 -13.50 -16.82
C ASP A 418 -2.68 -13.55 -16.69
N GLY A 419 -2.07 -14.51 -17.39
CA GLY A 419 -0.63 -14.74 -17.36
C GLY A 419 -0.16 -15.64 -16.22
N THR A 420 -0.96 -15.84 -15.16
CA THR A 420 -0.57 -16.67 -14.02
C THR A 420 -0.72 -18.17 -14.29
N THR A 421 0.07 -18.97 -13.57
CA THR A 421 -0.01 -20.44 -13.67
C THR A 421 -1.37 -20.96 -13.22
N ALA A 422 -1.91 -20.42 -12.12
CA ALA A 422 -3.17 -20.84 -11.55
C ALA A 422 -4.38 -20.55 -12.46
N ALA A 423 -4.30 -19.52 -13.30
CA ALA A 423 -5.35 -19.21 -14.27
C ALA A 423 -5.56 -20.34 -15.31
N ARG A 424 -4.52 -21.13 -15.57
CA ARG A 424 -4.53 -22.24 -16.55
C ARG A 424 -4.90 -23.59 -15.91
N MET A 425 -5.03 -23.67 -14.61
CA MET A 425 -5.45 -24.89 -13.91
C MET A 425 -6.89 -25.23 -14.26
N ARG A 426 -7.20 -26.54 -14.48
CA ARG A 426 -8.52 -26.96 -14.96
C ARG A 426 -9.59 -27.04 -13.88
N ASP A 427 -9.18 -27.28 -12.63
CA ASP A 427 -10.03 -27.53 -11.47
C ASP A 427 -10.38 -26.21 -10.74
N GLN A 428 -10.85 -25.22 -11.49
CA GLN A 428 -11.32 -23.93 -10.96
C GLN A 428 -12.51 -24.12 -10.04
N VAL A 429 -12.46 -23.48 -8.88
CA VAL A 429 -13.59 -23.45 -7.92
C VAL A 429 -14.65 -22.48 -8.42
N SER A 430 -15.93 -22.85 -8.28
CA SER A 430 -17.06 -22.03 -8.75
C SER A 430 -17.11 -20.69 -7.99
N ALA A 431 -17.62 -19.63 -8.64
CA ALA A 431 -17.76 -18.31 -8.02
C ALA A 431 -18.62 -18.36 -6.73
N GLN A 432 -19.71 -19.16 -6.76
CA GLN A 432 -20.58 -19.35 -5.60
C GLN A 432 -19.83 -19.98 -4.41
N THR A 433 -19.06 -21.05 -4.67
CA THR A 433 -18.26 -21.72 -3.64
C THR A 433 -17.15 -20.80 -3.09
N LYS A 434 -16.52 -20.00 -3.94
CA LYS A 434 -15.54 -18.98 -3.50
C LYS A 434 -16.19 -17.97 -2.57
N LEU A 435 -17.37 -17.45 -2.93
CA LEU A 435 -18.10 -16.49 -2.10
C LEU A 435 -18.44 -17.07 -0.72
N GLU A 436 -18.97 -18.29 -0.67
CA GLU A 436 -19.32 -18.99 0.58
C GLU A 436 -18.10 -19.20 1.48
N ARG A 437 -16.98 -19.69 0.91
CA ARG A 437 -15.73 -19.89 1.66
C ARG A 437 -15.13 -18.57 2.15
N THR A 438 -15.18 -17.53 1.31
CA THR A 438 -14.69 -16.20 1.67
C THR A 438 -15.48 -15.62 2.83
N GLN A 439 -16.81 -15.75 2.80
CA GLN A 439 -17.66 -15.24 3.88
C GLN A 439 -17.36 -15.96 5.20
N ARG A 440 -17.28 -17.30 5.19
CA ARG A 440 -16.93 -18.07 6.39
C ARG A 440 -15.60 -17.66 7.01
N LEU A 441 -14.59 -17.40 6.18
CA LEU A 441 -13.29 -16.97 6.68
C LEU A 441 -13.29 -15.51 7.17
N ARG A 442 -14.13 -14.64 6.55
CA ARG A 442 -14.35 -13.27 7.03
C ARG A 442 -15.07 -13.24 8.37
N ASP A 443 -16.05 -14.14 8.58
CA ASP A 443 -16.74 -14.26 9.87
C ASP A 443 -15.75 -14.60 10.99
N VAL A 444 -14.76 -15.46 10.70
CA VAL A 444 -13.65 -15.75 11.64
C VAL A 444 -12.77 -14.53 11.87
N ALA A 445 -12.41 -13.81 10.81
CA ALA A 445 -11.59 -12.61 10.92
C ALA A 445 -12.28 -11.54 11.80
N GLU A 446 -13.59 -11.36 11.64
CA GLU A 446 -14.38 -10.45 12.46
C GLU A 446 -14.43 -10.91 13.93
N GLU A 447 -14.69 -12.19 14.19
CA GLU A 447 -14.69 -12.77 15.55
C GLU A 447 -13.34 -12.55 16.26
N LEU A 448 -12.23 -12.82 15.56
CA LEU A 448 -10.88 -12.61 16.08
C LEU A 448 -10.58 -11.13 16.27
N GLY A 449 -11.02 -10.24 15.36
CA GLY A 449 -10.86 -8.80 15.47
C GLY A 449 -11.48 -8.23 16.74
N PHE A 450 -12.71 -8.66 17.09
CA PHE A 450 -13.34 -8.29 18.37
C PHE A 450 -12.50 -8.73 19.57
N SER A 451 -11.94 -9.92 19.53
CA SER A 451 -11.16 -10.49 20.63
C SER A 451 -9.79 -9.80 20.75
N ALA A 452 -9.14 -9.53 19.62
CA ALA A 452 -7.80 -8.94 19.58
C ALA A 452 -7.80 -7.51 20.14
N THR A 453 -8.72 -6.66 19.67
CA THR A 453 -8.79 -5.26 20.13
C THR A 453 -9.30 -5.13 21.56
N ALA A 454 -10.20 -6.02 22.00
CA ALA A 454 -10.70 -6.03 23.37
C ALA A 454 -9.59 -6.24 24.42
N LYS A 455 -8.49 -6.92 24.07
CA LYS A 455 -7.32 -7.12 24.95
C LYS A 455 -6.69 -5.79 25.36
N HIS A 456 -6.73 -4.77 24.50
CA HIS A 456 -6.10 -3.47 24.72
C HIS A 456 -6.98 -2.48 25.50
N VAL A 457 -8.27 -2.79 25.74
CA VAL A 457 -9.16 -1.91 26.51
C VAL A 457 -8.67 -1.75 27.94
N GLY A 458 -8.49 -0.50 28.37
CA GLY A 458 -7.92 -0.13 29.66
C GLY A 458 -6.43 0.19 29.62
N GLU A 459 -5.71 -0.19 28.55
CA GLU A 459 -4.30 0.15 28.39
C GLU A 459 -4.10 1.64 28.17
N VAL A 460 -2.93 2.13 28.59
CA VAL A 460 -2.43 3.47 28.28
C VAL A 460 -1.35 3.35 27.24
N VAL A 461 -1.62 3.91 26.06
CA VAL A 461 -0.77 3.78 24.88
C VAL A 461 -0.46 5.14 24.25
N ASP A 462 0.62 5.20 23.50
CA ASP A 462 0.90 6.31 22.60
C ASP A 462 0.18 6.06 21.28
N VAL A 463 -0.50 7.10 20.74
CA VAL A 463 -1.23 7.08 19.48
C VAL A 463 -0.69 8.21 18.61
N ILE A 464 -0.38 7.92 17.36
CA ILE A 464 -0.06 8.91 16.33
C ILE A 464 -1.38 9.38 15.73
N ILE A 465 -1.61 10.70 15.70
CA ILE A 465 -2.82 11.30 15.11
C ILE A 465 -2.63 11.43 13.59
N ASP A 466 -3.42 10.70 12.80
CA ASP A 466 -3.27 10.61 11.35
C ASP A 466 -4.16 11.58 10.59
N SER A 467 -5.41 11.74 11.02
CA SER A 467 -6.42 12.48 10.26
C SER A 467 -7.55 13.04 11.15
N LYS A 468 -8.44 13.81 10.51
CA LYS A 468 -9.70 14.28 11.09
C LYS A 468 -10.86 13.63 10.33
N ASP A 469 -11.81 13.08 11.05
CA ASP A 469 -13.07 12.60 10.50
C ASP A 469 -14.21 13.55 10.88
N TYR A 470 -14.92 14.06 9.87
CA TYR A 470 -15.94 15.09 10.04
C TYR A 470 -17.33 14.48 10.01
N ASN A 471 -18.12 14.80 11.03
CA ASN A 471 -19.52 14.46 11.11
C ASN A 471 -20.40 15.40 10.25
N ASP A 472 -21.63 14.98 9.96
CA ASP A 472 -22.62 15.77 9.20
C ASP A 472 -22.97 17.12 9.84
N ASP A 473 -22.81 17.25 11.15
CA ASP A 473 -23.08 18.50 11.91
C ASP A 473 -21.88 19.47 11.95
N GLY A 474 -20.76 19.11 11.31
CA GLY A 474 -19.53 19.89 11.26
C GLY A 474 -18.61 19.70 12.48
N SER A 475 -19.00 18.88 13.45
CA SER A 475 -18.06 18.37 14.47
C SER A 475 -17.07 17.39 13.84
N TYR A 476 -15.96 17.13 14.51
CA TYR A 476 -15.00 16.12 14.07
C TYR A 476 -14.43 15.36 15.26
N GLU A 477 -13.94 14.18 14.97
CA GLU A 477 -13.04 13.41 15.82
C GLU A 477 -11.68 13.29 15.16
N LEU A 478 -10.67 12.97 15.95
CA LEU A 478 -9.34 12.67 15.46
C LEU A 478 -9.20 11.16 15.31
N ILE A 479 -8.59 10.76 14.21
CA ILE A 479 -8.28 9.37 13.90
C ILE A 479 -6.78 9.17 13.99
N GLY A 480 -6.36 8.10 14.66
CA GLY A 480 -4.95 7.75 14.79
C GLY A 480 -4.73 6.25 14.89
N HIS A 481 -3.50 5.84 15.07
CA HIS A 481 -3.14 4.44 15.26
C HIS A 481 -2.13 4.26 16.39
N ALA A 482 -2.21 3.11 17.05
CA ALA A 482 -1.28 2.70 18.09
C ALA A 482 -0.20 1.75 17.52
N TRP A 483 0.82 1.46 18.33
CA TRP A 483 1.95 0.60 17.93
C TRP A 483 1.54 -0.77 17.39
N PHE A 484 0.41 -1.31 17.83
CA PHE A 484 -0.12 -2.62 17.41
C PHE A 484 -1.02 -2.56 16.16
N GLN A 485 -1.23 -1.38 15.57
CA GLN A 485 -2.03 -1.18 14.34
C GLN A 485 -1.12 -0.67 13.22
N ALA A 486 -1.16 -1.31 12.05
CA ALA A 486 -0.56 -0.75 10.85
C ALA A 486 -1.55 0.27 10.24
N PRO A 487 -1.12 1.51 9.96
CA PRO A 487 -2.00 2.53 9.39
C PRO A 487 -2.59 2.07 8.06
N ASP A 488 -3.80 2.49 7.76
CA ASP A 488 -4.58 2.17 6.55
C ASP A 488 -4.98 0.69 6.38
N CYS A 489 -4.62 -0.18 7.35
CA CYS A 489 -4.83 -1.62 7.22
C CYS A 489 -5.60 -2.27 8.38
N ASP A 490 -5.39 -1.83 9.62
CA ASP A 490 -5.73 -2.58 10.83
C ASP A 490 -6.79 -1.89 11.71
N GLY A 491 -7.57 -0.98 11.14
CA GLY A 491 -8.50 -0.14 11.89
C GLY A 491 -7.81 1.04 12.56
N ALA A 492 -8.50 1.72 13.45
CA ALA A 492 -8.07 3.00 13.98
C ALA A 492 -8.36 3.17 15.48
N VAL A 493 -7.77 4.21 16.06
CA VAL A 493 -8.10 4.74 17.38
C VAL A 493 -8.83 6.06 17.21
N HIS A 494 -10.08 6.12 17.66
CA HIS A 494 -10.91 7.32 17.68
C HIS A 494 -10.59 8.15 18.91
N LEU A 495 -10.27 9.41 18.71
CA LEU A 495 -9.79 10.35 19.73
C LEU A 495 -10.72 11.58 19.81
N PRO A 496 -10.86 12.19 20.99
CA PRO A 496 -11.56 13.47 21.11
C PRO A 496 -10.91 14.56 20.25
N ALA A 497 -11.72 15.50 19.76
CA ALA A 497 -11.26 16.60 18.90
C ALA A 497 -10.19 17.51 19.54
N ASP A 498 -10.11 17.53 20.86
CA ASP A 498 -9.15 18.30 21.65
C ASP A 498 -7.89 17.52 22.05
N ALA A 499 -7.71 16.30 21.51
CA ALA A 499 -6.56 15.46 21.87
C ALA A 499 -5.23 16.00 21.31
N GLY A 500 -5.23 16.74 20.21
CA GLY A 500 -4.02 17.28 19.58
C GLY A 500 -4.26 17.72 18.13
N GLU A 501 -3.19 17.82 17.37
CA GLU A 501 -3.22 18.10 15.93
C GLU A 501 -2.70 16.91 15.14
N ILE A 502 -3.01 16.86 13.83
CA ILE A 502 -2.44 15.83 12.94
C ILE A 502 -0.91 15.88 13.01
N GLY A 503 -0.30 14.74 13.26
CA GLY A 503 1.14 14.59 13.45
C GLY A 503 1.60 14.53 14.90
N ASP A 504 0.75 14.83 15.86
CA ASP A 504 1.11 14.69 17.27
C ASP A 504 1.10 13.19 17.68
N VAL A 505 1.98 12.87 18.62
CA VAL A 505 1.95 11.59 19.36
C VAL A 505 1.36 11.86 20.74
N VAL A 506 0.19 11.32 20.99
CA VAL A 506 -0.56 11.58 22.23
C VAL A 506 -0.69 10.31 23.07
N ARG A 507 -0.55 10.47 24.38
CA ARG A 507 -0.70 9.36 25.33
C ARG A 507 -2.12 9.32 25.85
N VAL A 508 -2.83 8.22 25.60
CA VAL A 508 -4.26 8.09 25.85
C VAL A 508 -4.59 6.77 26.55
N ARG A 509 -5.79 6.69 27.14
CA ARG A 509 -6.36 5.44 27.67
C ARG A 509 -7.41 4.91 26.69
N LEU A 510 -7.24 3.67 26.25
CA LEU A 510 -8.23 2.96 25.44
C LEU A 510 -9.44 2.59 26.32
N VAL A 511 -10.64 2.96 25.91
CA VAL A 511 -11.84 2.82 26.76
C VAL A 511 -12.87 1.84 26.20
N SER A 512 -12.90 1.63 24.90
CA SER A 512 -13.79 0.67 24.25
C SER A 512 -13.21 0.16 22.94
N SER A 513 -13.72 -0.97 22.47
CA SER A 513 -13.36 -1.55 21.18
C SER A 513 -14.60 -2.03 20.43
N TYR A 514 -14.56 -1.98 19.10
CA TYR A 514 -15.55 -2.56 18.21
C TYR A 514 -14.85 -3.13 16.97
N CYS A 515 -14.76 -4.46 16.89
CA CYS A 515 -13.96 -5.17 15.89
C CYS A 515 -12.53 -4.62 15.86
N TYR A 516 -12.08 -4.03 14.77
CA TYR A 516 -10.73 -3.46 14.67
C TYR A 516 -10.61 -1.99 15.12
N GLU A 517 -11.74 -1.34 15.48
CA GLU A 517 -11.78 0.05 15.92
C GLU A 517 -11.68 0.15 17.46
N LEU A 518 -11.00 1.17 17.93
CA LEU A 518 -10.82 1.49 19.34
C LEU A 518 -11.22 2.93 19.61
N SER A 519 -11.77 3.20 20.79
CA SER A 519 -11.99 4.58 21.25
C SER A 519 -11.09 4.88 22.44
N ALA A 520 -10.60 6.11 22.52
CA ALA A 520 -9.70 6.53 23.59
C ALA A 520 -10.15 7.83 24.26
N THR A 521 -9.63 8.06 25.46
CA THR A 521 -9.79 9.32 26.20
C THR A 521 -8.43 9.85 26.62
N LEU A 522 -8.31 11.17 26.72
CA LEU A 522 -7.13 11.80 27.29
C LEU A 522 -6.94 11.36 28.75
N LEU A 523 -5.68 11.26 29.17
CA LEU A 523 -5.37 10.97 30.57
C LEU A 523 -5.77 12.15 31.46
N GLY A 524 -6.52 11.87 32.51
CA GLY A 524 -6.82 12.86 33.55
C GLY A 524 -5.55 13.26 34.33
N SER A 525 -5.61 14.42 35.01
CA SER A 525 -4.50 14.90 35.86
C SER A 525 -4.01 13.90 36.91
N ASP A 526 -4.86 12.96 37.32
CA ASP A 526 -4.53 11.92 38.31
C ASP A 526 -3.81 10.70 37.68
N ASP A 527 -4.04 10.42 36.41
CA ASP A 527 -3.39 9.33 35.67
C ASP A 527 -1.92 9.66 35.31
N ALA A 528 -1.60 10.93 35.10
CA ALA A 528 -0.25 11.38 34.77
C ALA A 528 0.78 11.11 35.91
N ASN A 529 0.32 11.05 37.15
CA ASN A 529 1.19 10.79 38.32
C ASN A 529 1.53 9.29 38.51
N HIS A 530 0.73 8.37 37.98
CA HIS A 530 1.00 6.93 38.05
C HIS A 530 1.93 6.39 36.96
N ALA A 531 2.08 7.11 35.86
CA ALA A 531 2.93 6.69 34.73
C ALA A 531 4.44 6.84 35.01
N HIS A 532 4.84 7.67 35.96
CA HIS A 532 6.25 7.87 36.34
C HIS A 532 6.79 6.83 37.34
N ILE A 533 5.97 5.92 37.85
CA ILE A 533 6.40 4.95 38.89
C ILE A 533 6.85 3.61 38.31
N ASN A 534 6.46 3.27 37.06
CA ASN A 534 6.74 1.96 36.44
C ASN A 534 7.91 1.93 35.45
N THR A 535 8.73 2.98 35.35
CA THR A 535 9.93 2.96 34.49
C THR A 535 11.25 2.68 35.24
N ASN A 536 11.19 2.23 36.51
CA ASN A 536 12.37 1.92 37.32
C ASN A 536 12.26 0.55 38.07
N GLU A 537 11.75 -0.51 37.42
CA GLU A 537 11.99 -1.88 37.91
C GLU A 537 12.41 -2.81 36.74
#